data_ff11208ee92d55b1e43396ecf8dba63b
#
_entry.id   ff11208ee92d55b1e43396ecf8dba63b
#
_cell.length_a   1.000
_cell.length_b   1.000
_cell.length_c   1.000
_cell.angle_alpha   90.00
_cell.angle_beta   90.00
_cell.angle_gamma   90.00
#
_symmetry.space_group_name_H-M   'P 1'
#
loop_
_entity.id
_entity.type
_entity.pdbx_description
1 polymer ?
#
loop_
_entity_poly.entity_id
_entity_poly.type
_entity_poly.pdbx_seq_one_letter_code
_entity_poly.pdbx_strand_id
1 'polypeptide(L)'
;MPAPEAEPLPVLEALHSTPARRYLSPEPIPDDVIWAILDAAVRGPTGGNQQGWGWVVVTDPAIKQQVAGWYLEGWDRAYGSRREEILAAPPGADGLSPRSFLAAEHLARHLAEAPVWIFPVLRNAAGARSPRLGSSIYGAVQQLILAARAHGVGTTLTTLYSGHEDEVRELLGLPEDALTMGLLPLGYPARGRWAQPKRRPVEEVVHWDQWGATRPRP
;
A
#
# COMPACT_ATOMS: atom_id res chain seq x y z
N MET A 1 -16.66 17.69 -15.78
CA MET A 1 -17.01 16.47 -16.54
C MET A 1 -17.07 15.35 -15.51
N PRO A 2 -18.04 14.44 -15.54
CA PRO A 2 -17.99 13.27 -14.69
C PRO A 2 -16.69 12.49 -15.00
N ALA A 3 -16.10 11.88 -13.96
CA ALA A 3 -14.94 11.01 -14.15
C ALA A 3 -15.29 9.94 -15.18
N PRO A 4 -14.31 9.50 -16.01
CA PRO A 4 -14.56 8.40 -16.90
C PRO A 4 -15.01 7.19 -16.06
N GLU A 5 -16.14 6.59 -16.42
CA GLU A 5 -16.58 5.35 -15.80
C GLU A 5 -15.41 4.36 -15.84
N ALA A 6 -15.11 3.75 -14.69
CA ALA A 6 -14.07 2.74 -14.63
C ALA A 6 -14.43 1.63 -15.62
N GLU A 7 -13.48 1.26 -16.49
CA GLU A 7 -13.69 0.11 -17.37
C GLU A 7 -13.93 -1.15 -16.50
N PRO A 8 -14.94 -1.97 -16.82
CA PRO A 8 -15.20 -3.18 -16.07
C PRO A 8 -13.96 -4.08 -16.05
N LEU A 9 -13.30 -4.18 -14.91
CA LEU A 9 -12.14 -5.05 -14.72
C LEU A 9 -12.59 -6.31 -13.99
N PRO A 10 -12.49 -7.50 -14.62
CA PRO A 10 -12.85 -8.75 -13.96
C PRO A 10 -12.07 -8.93 -12.66
N VAL A 11 -12.73 -9.36 -11.59
CA VAL A 11 -12.13 -9.43 -10.25
C VAL A 11 -10.87 -10.30 -10.22
N LEU A 12 -10.87 -11.44 -10.93
CA LEU A 12 -9.70 -12.32 -10.99
C LEU A 12 -8.55 -11.67 -11.76
N GLU A 13 -8.83 -10.92 -12.82
CA GLU A 13 -7.81 -10.15 -13.52
C GLU A 13 -7.20 -9.09 -12.61
N ALA A 14 -8.02 -8.34 -11.89
CA ALA A 14 -7.56 -7.35 -10.91
C ALA A 14 -6.64 -7.99 -9.86
N LEU A 15 -7.06 -9.11 -9.26
CA LEU A 15 -6.28 -9.84 -8.25
C LEU A 15 -4.92 -10.31 -8.80
N HIS A 16 -4.89 -10.79 -10.05
CA HIS A 16 -3.67 -11.31 -10.66
C HIS A 16 -2.75 -10.24 -11.24
N SER A 17 -3.26 -9.04 -11.57
CA SER A 17 -2.50 -8.04 -12.35
C SER A 17 -2.28 -6.70 -11.63
N THR A 18 -2.44 -6.64 -10.30
CA THR A 18 -2.25 -5.43 -9.52
C THR A 18 -0.92 -5.46 -8.73
N PRO A 19 0.22 -5.16 -9.35
CA PRO A 19 1.48 -5.02 -8.64
C PRO A 19 1.57 -3.67 -7.92
N ALA A 20 2.41 -3.59 -6.90
CA ALA A 20 2.78 -2.31 -6.28
C ALA A 20 3.35 -1.33 -7.32
N ARG A 21 2.76 -0.13 -7.41
CA ARG A 21 3.16 0.93 -8.33
C ARG A 21 3.94 2.00 -7.57
N ARG A 22 5.17 2.25 -8.00
CA ARG A 22 6.10 3.13 -7.29
C ARG A 22 6.63 4.29 -8.14
N TYR A 23 6.39 4.25 -9.44
CA TYR A 23 6.59 5.36 -10.37
C TYR A 23 5.22 5.97 -10.65
N LEU A 24 4.90 7.03 -9.90
CA LEU A 24 3.60 7.70 -9.94
C LEU A 24 3.76 9.06 -10.61
N SER A 25 2.81 9.42 -11.47
CA SER A 25 2.73 10.74 -12.08
C SER A 25 2.24 11.76 -11.04
N PRO A 26 2.71 13.00 -11.06
CA PRO A 26 2.16 14.08 -10.26
C PRO A 26 0.81 14.62 -10.79
N GLU A 27 0.29 14.06 -11.88
CA GLU A 27 -1.00 14.43 -12.46
C GLU A 27 -2.13 14.29 -11.41
N PRO A 28 -2.97 15.33 -11.24
CA PRO A 28 -4.06 15.29 -10.27
C PRO A 28 -5.04 14.14 -10.51
N ILE A 29 -5.49 13.52 -9.44
CA ILE A 29 -6.60 12.54 -9.45
C ILE A 29 -7.88 13.31 -9.13
N PRO A 30 -8.96 13.21 -9.95
CA PRO A 30 -10.24 13.83 -9.65
C PRO A 30 -10.83 13.36 -8.32
N ASP A 31 -11.48 14.27 -7.58
CA ASP A 31 -12.04 13.97 -6.26
C ASP A 31 -13.09 12.86 -6.31
N ASP A 32 -13.90 12.80 -7.36
CA ASP A 32 -14.91 11.75 -7.54
C ASP A 32 -14.28 10.34 -7.69
N VAL A 33 -13.10 10.25 -8.32
CA VAL A 33 -12.31 9.01 -8.38
C VAL A 33 -11.81 8.63 -6.98
N ILE A 34 -11.32 9.60 -6.19
CA ILE A 34 -10.87 9.36 -4.82
C ILE A 34 -12.03 8.84 -3.96
N TRP A 35 -13.21 9.48 -4.06
CA TRP A 35 -14.40 9.04 -3.36
C TRP A 35 -14.86 7.65 -3.78
N ALA A 36 -14.83 7.31 -5.07
CA ALA A 36 -15.19 5.98 -5.56
C ALA A 36 -14.24 4.90 -5.03
N ILE A 37 -12.94 5.18 -4.96
CA ILE A 37 -11.93 4.29 -4.37
C ILE A 37 -12.20 4.07 -2.88
N LEU A 38 -12.55 5.12 -2.13
CA LEU A 38 -12.84 5.04 -0.70
C LEU A 38 -14.17 4.34 -0.43
N ASP A 39 -15.20 4.55 -1.25
CA ASP A 39 -16.48 3.82 -1.13
C ASP A 39 -16.27 2.31 -1.30
N ALA A 40 -15.43 1.90 -2.23
CA ALA A 40 -15.05 0.48 -2.36
C ALA A 40 -14.27 -0.04 -1.13
N ALA A 41 -13.38 0.77 -0.58
CA ALA A 41 -12.59 0.40 0.61
C ALA A 41 -13.49 0.07 1.81
N VAL A 42 -14.50 0.90 2.08
CA VAL A 42 -15.41 0.71 3.23
C VAL A 42 -16.36 -0.49 3.09
N ARG A 43 -16.31 -1.24 1.99
CA ARG A 43 -17.00 -2.52 1.82
C ARG A 43 -16.23 -3.70 2.41
N GLY A 44 -15.01 -3.47 2.92
CA GLY A 44 -14.21 -4.50 3.58
C GLY A 44 -14.88 -5.03 4.87
N PRO A 45 -14.63 -6.28 5.27
CA PRO A 45 -15.14 -6.83 6.52
C PRO A 45 -14.38 -6.29 7.74
N THR A 46 -15.10 -6.15 8.86
CA THR A 46 -14.49 -5.88 10.18
C THR A 46 -15.05 -6.81 11.25
N GLY A 47 -14.29 -7.05 12.31
CA GLY A 47 -14.75 -7.82 13.45
C GLY A 47 -16.03 -7.24 14.04
N GLY A 48 -17.11 -8.05 14.11
CA GLY A 48 -18.42 -7.59 14.60
C GLY A 48 -19.03 -6.41 13.83
N ASN A 49 -18.59 -6.15 12.60
CA ASN A 49 -19.00 -5.01 11.79
C ASN A 49 -18.78 -3.65 12.52
N GLN A 50 -17.77 -3.55 13.35
CA GLN A 50 -17.50 -2.35 14.14
C GLN A 50 -17.04 -1.16 13.31
N GLN A 51 -16.47 -1.39 12.12
CA GLN A 51 -16.04 -0.34 11.17
C GLN A 51 -15.16 0.73 11.85
N GLY A 52 -14.24 0.28 12.72
CA GLY A 52 -13.36 1.16 13.52
C GLY A 52 -12.25 1.83 12.73
N TRP A 53 -12.34 1.87 11.42
CA TRP A 53 -11.39 2.53 10.53
C TRP A 53 -11.70 4.02 10.34
N GLY A 54 -10.65 4.76 10.01
CA GLY A 54 -10.70 6.09 9.42
C GLY A 54 -9.78 6.12 8.19
N TRP A 55 -9.99 7.09 7.31
CA TRP A 55 -9.20 7.28 6.11
C TRP A 55 -8.80 8.75 6.04
N VAL A 56 -7.51 9.04 6.20
CA VAL A 56 -7.01 10.41 6.07
C VAL A 56 -6.47 10.58 4.66
N VAL A 57 -7.13 11.42 3.88
CA VAL A 57 -6.69 11.80 2.53
C VAL A 57 -5.79 13.04 2.66
N VAL A 58 -4.58 12.95 2.15
CA VAL A 58 -3.59 14.04 2.20
C VAL A 58 -3.27 14.50 0.79
N THR A 59 -3.54 15.77 0.52
CA THR A 59 -3.17 16.48 -0.69
C THR A 59 -2.27 17.69 -0.41
N ASP A 60 -2.23 18.14 0.86
CA ASP A 60 -1.45 19.29 1.30
C ASP A 60 0.06 19.06 1.09
N PRO A 61 0.73 19.95 0.33
CA PRO A 61 2.16 19.80 0.00
C PRO A 61 3.06 19.86 1.24
N ALA A 62 2.71 20.65 2.26
CA ALA A 62 3.56 20.82 3.44
C ALA A 62 3.53 19.54 4.29
N ILE A 63 2.34 18.94 4.50
CA ILE A 63 2.19 17.65 5.18
C ILE A 63 2.96 16.57 4.40
N LYS A 64 2.79 16.51 3.07
CA LYS A 64 3.49 15.53 2.24
C LYS A 64 5.01 15.68 2.34
N GLN A 65 5.52 16.89 2.29
CA GLN A 65 6.97 17.13 2.37
C GLN A 65 7.55 16.69 3.72
N GLN A 66 6.85 16.94 4.82
CA GLN A 66 7.31 16.56 6.16
C GLN A 66 7.33 15.04 6.33
N VAL A 67 6.26 14.36 5.99
CA VAL A 67 6.20 12.89 6.08
C VAL A 67 7.16 12.22 5.10
N ALA A 68 7.38 12.80 3.90
CA ALA A 68 8.36 12.28 2.96
C ALA A 68 9.79 12.32 3.51
N GLY A 69 10.13 13.34 4.31
CA GLY A 69 11.39 13.40 5.04
C GLY A 69 11.56 12.21 6.00
N TRP A 70 10.58 11.98 6.86
CA TRP A 70 10.56 10.83 7.79
C TRP A 70 10.56 9.47 7.08
N TYR A 71 9.86 9.40 5.96
CA TYR A 71 9.86 8.19 5.12
C TYR A 71 11.24 7.90 4.54
N LEU A 72 11.95 8.93 4.07
CA LEU A 72 13.30 8.79 3.51
C LEU A 72 14.31 8.37 4.59
N GLU A 73 14.21 8.91 5.81
CA GLU A 73 15.00 8.45 6.95
C GLU A 73 14.75 6.96 7.25
N GLY A 74 13.49 6.54 7.22
CA GLY A 74 13.11 5.13 7.39
C GLY A 74 13.67 4.23 6.26
N TRP A 75 13.67 4.73 5.03
CA TRP A 75 14.28 4.07 3.88
C TRP A 75 15.79 3.89 4.07
N ASP A 76 16.50 4.97 4.40
CA ASP A 76 17.95 4.94 4.55
C ASP A 76 18.37 4.03 5.70
N ARG A 77 17.62 4.03 6.81
CA ARG A 77 17.83 3.12 7.94
C ARG A 77 17.65 1.65 7.54
N ALA A 78 16.63 1.34 6.75
CA ALA A 78 16.30 -0.04 6.39
C ALA A 78 17.17 -0.61 5.26
N TYR A 79 17.58 0.23 4.31
CA TYR A 79 18.14 -0.20 3.03
C TYR A 79 19.41 0.53 2.60
N GLY A 80 19.74 1.69 3.17
CA GLY A 80 20.84 2.54 2.72
C GLY A 80 22.19 1.80 2.67
N SER A 81 22.55 1.10 3.74
CA SER A 81 23.82 0.33 3.82
C SER A 81 23.85 -0.92 2.95
N ARG A 82 22.69 -1.40 2.49
CA ARG A 82 22.57 -2.65 1.71
C ARG A 82 22.39 -2.41 0.21
N ARG A 83 22.46 -1.16 -0.23
CA ARG A 83 22.18 -0.79 -1.62
C ARG A 83 23.06 -1.55 -2.62
N GLU A 84 24.37 -1.55 -2.39
CA GLU A 84 25.34 -2.20 -3.30
C GLU A 84 25.13 -3.72 -3.32
N GLU A 85 24.96 -4.35 -2.15
CA GLU A 85 24.65 -5.77 -2.01
C GLU A 85 23.41 -6.17 -2.83
N ILE A 86 22.30 -5.43 -2.65
CA ILE A 86 21.04 -5.73 -3.33
C ILE A 86 21.16 -5.54 -4.84
N LEU A 87 21.85 -4.50 -5.31
CA LEU A 87 22.03 -4.25 -6.73
C LEU A 87 22.94 -5.25 -7.41
N ALA A 88 23.89 -5.85 -6.67
CA ALA A 88 24.76 -6.90 -7.17
C ALA A 88 24.11 -8.30 -7.12
N ALA A 89 22.93 -8.46 -6.53
CA ALA A 89 22.28 -9.76 -6.39
C ALA A 89 21.94 -10.38 -7.76
N PRO A 90 22.24 -11.67 -7.97
CA PRO A 90 21.95 -12.33 -9.25
C PRO A 90 20.44 -12.46 -9.50
N PRO A 91 20.00 -12.57 -10.75
CA PRO A 91 18.61 -12.82 -11.08
C PRO A 91 18.10 -14.10 -10.41
N GLY A 92 16.97 -13.99 -9.71
CA GLY A 92 16.35 -15.13 -9.02
C GLY A 92 16.82 -15.37 -7.58
N ALA A 93 17.74 -14.57 -7.06
CA ALA A 93 18.07 -14.60 -5.65
C ALA A 93 16.84 -14.34 -4.78
N ASP A 94 16.82 -14.96 -3.60
CA ASP A 94 15.78 -14.70 -2.61
C ASP A 94 15.82 -13.24 -2.14
N GLY A 95 14.64 -12.69 -1.84
CA GLY A 95 14.52 -11.34 -1.30
C GLY A 95 14.17 -10.27 -2.34
N LEU A 96 14.65 -9.05 -2.10
CA LEU A 96 14.31 -7.87 -2.89
C LEU A 96 15.17 -7.82 -4.16
N SER A 97 14.55 -8.00 -5.33
CA SER A 97 15.28 -7.93 -6.60
C SER A 97 15.80 -6.50 -6.88
N PRO A 98 16.93 -6.33 -7.61
CA PRO A 98 17.46 -5.02 -8.02
C PRO A 98 16.40 -4.11 -8.64
N ARG A 99 15.55 -4.65 -9.52
CA ARG A 99 14.45 -3.88 -10.14
C ARG A 99 13.44 -3.38 -9.11
N SER A 100 13.05 -4.22 -8.17
CA SER A 100 12.09 -3.86 -7.12
C SER A 100 12.70 -2.87 -6.13
N PHE A 101 13.98 -3.02 -5.83
CA PHE A 101 14.73 -2.09 -5.01
C PHE A 101 14.79 -0.70 -5.63
N LEU A 102 15.22 -0.59 -6.90
CA LEU A 102 15.29 0.70 -7.60
C LEU A 102 13.92 1.38 -7.70
N ALA A 103 12.85 0.62 -7.88
CA ALA A 103 11.51 1.18 -7.87
C ALA A 103 11.10 1.70 -6.47
N ALA A 104 11.47 0.99 -5.42
CA ALA A 104 11.20 1.41 -4.04
C ALA A 104 12.06 2.61 -3.62
N GLU A 105 13.34 2.63 -4.02
CA GLU A 105 14.23 3.78 -3.84
C GLU A 105 13.70 5.02 -4.55
N HIS A 106 13.21 4.87 -5.79
CA HIS A 106 12.57 5.97 -6.50
C HIS A 106 11.39 6.53 -5.71
N LEU A 107 10.48 5.67 -5.25
CA LEU A 107 9.34 6.13 -4.44
C LEU A 107 9.82 6.85 -3.18
N ALA A 108 10.84 6.34 -2.49
CA ALA A 108 11.34 6.98 -1.27
C ALA A 108 11.84 8.41 -1.51
N ARG A 109 12.47 8.65 -2.65
CA ARG A 109 13.02 9.97 -3.01
C ARG A 109 11.99 10.92 -3.62
N HIS A 110 10.90 10.39 -4.18
CA HIS A 110 9.88 11.15 -4.91
C HIS A 110 8.48 11.00 -4.30
N LEU A 111 8.38 10.57 -3.03
CA LEU A 111 7.11 10.27 -2.38
C LEU A 111 6.16 11.49 -2.38
N ALA A 112 6.68 12.69 -2.08
CA ALA A 112 5.91 13.92 -2.02
C ALA A 112 5.31 14.35 -3.38
N GLU A 113 5.82 13.82 -4.50
CA GLU A 113 5.32 14.13 -5.84
C GLU A 113 4.00 13.41 -6.16
N ALA A 114 3.70 12.29 -5.48
CA ALA A 114 2.41 11.62 -5.65
C ALA A 114 1.26 12.56 -5.27
N PRO A 115 0.25 12.76 -6.15
CA PRO A 115 -0.76 13.81 -5.97
C PRO A 115 -1.61 13.61 -4.71
N VAL A 116 -1.94 12.38 -4.38
CA VAL A 116 -2.81 12.03 -3.25
C VAL A 116 -2.17 10.94 -2.42
N TRP A 117 -2.29 11.05 -1.10
CA TRP A 117 -1.98 9.97 -0.18
C TRP A 117 -3.20 9.58 0.63
N ILE A 118 -3.30 8.32 1.01
CA ILE A 118 -4.30 7.84 1.94
C ILE A 118 -3.60 7.11 3.09
N PHE A 119 -3.90 7.54 4.33
CA PHE A 119 -3.54 6.80 5.53
C PHE A 119 -4.77 6.03 6.01
N PRO A 120 -4.76 4.69 5.93
CA PRO A 120 -5.72 3.89 6.69
C PRO A 120 -5.41 4.01 8.17
N VAL A 121 -6.42 4.36 8.95
CA VAL A 121 -6.33 4.58 10.40
C VAL A 121 -7.27 3.60 11.10
N LEU A 122 -6.82 2.97 12.16
CA LEU A 122 -7.64 2.10 12.99
C LEU A 122 -7.83 2.71 14.37
N ARG A 123 -9.09 2.89 14.79
CA ARG A 123 -9.50 3.36 16.11
C ARG A 123 -9.34 2.24 17.15
N ASN A 124 -9.19 2.62 18.41
CA ASN A 124 -8.98 1.70 19.54
C ASN A 124 -7.75 0.78 19.36
N ALA A 125 -6.74 1.24 18.64
CA ALA A 125 -5.55 0.47 18.29
C ALA A 125 -4.30 0.96 19.03
N ALA A 126 -4.29 2.20 19.54
CA ALA A 126 -3.13 2.76 20.25
C ALA A 126 -2.77 1.89 21.47
N GLY A 127 -1.50 1.54 21.57
CA GLY A 127 -0.99 0.65 22.62
C GLY A 127 -1.33 -0.82 22.48
N ALA A 128 -2.17 -1.21 21.52
CA ALA A 128 -2.48 -2.62 21.27
C ALA A 128 -1.32 -3.29 20.49
N ARG A 129 -0.89 -4.46 20.97
CA ARG A 129 0.23 -5.21 20.38
C ARG A 129 -0.20 -6.51 19.70
N SER A 130 -1.48 -6.65 19.35
CA SER A 130 -1.98 -7.85 18.71
C SER A 130 -1.69 -7.85 17.21
N PRO A 131 -1.05 -8.88 16.67
CA PRO A 131 -0.87 -9.01 15.21
C PRO A 131 -2.21 -9.16 14.47
N ARG A 132 -3.32 -9.44 15.21
CA ARG A 132 -4.67 -9.56 14.64
C ARG A 132 -5.35 -8.22 14.37
N LEU A 133 -4.81 -7.08 14.83
CA LEU A 133 -5.35 -5.75 14.55
C LEU A 133 -5.56 -5.51 13.05
N GLY A 134 -4.60 -5.92 12.23
CA GLY A 134 -4.66 -5.78 10.80
C GLY A 134 -5.86 -6.48 10.13
N SER A 135 -6.45 -7.50 10.77
CA SER A 135 -7.59 -8.22 10.20
C SER A 135 -8.84 -7.36 10.02
N SER A 136 -8.95 -6.25 10.74
CA SER A 136 -10.11 -5.34 10.65
C SER A 136 -9.87 -4.16 9.70
N ILE A 137 -8.74 -4.09 9.00
CA ILE A 137 -8.46 -2.98 8.07
C ILE A 137 -7.76 -3.41 6.78
N TYR A 138 -6.84 -4.39 6.79
CA TYR A 138 -6.11 -4.74 5.58
C TYR A 138 -6.97 -5.38 4.48
N GLY A 139 -8.12 -5.96 4.81
CA GLY A 139 -9.14 -6.34 3.83
C GLY A 139 -9.68 -5.13 3.08
N ALA A 140 -10.00 -4.05 3.80
CA ALA A 140 -10.45 -2.79 3.22
C ALA A 140 -9.33 -2.09 2.41
N VAL A 141 -8.10 -2.11 2.91
CA VAL A 141 -6.92 -1.61 2.17
C VAL A 141 -6.74 -2.36 0.84
N GLN A 142 -6.90 -3.67 0.84
CA GLN A 142 -6.82 -4.45 -0.41
C GLN A 142 -7.94 -4.07 -1.39
N GLN A 143 -9.17 -3.83 -0.90
CA GLN A 143 -10.25 -3.34 -1.76
C GLN A 143 -9.96 -1.96 -2.33
N LEU A 144 -9.39 -1.04 -1.53
CA LEU A 144 -8.91 0.26 -2.00
C LEU A 144 -7.90 0.09 -3.15
N ILE A 145 -6.90 -0.78 -2.99
CA ILE A 145 -5.87 -1.04 -4.01
C ILE A 145 -6.50 -1.56 -5.32
N LEU A 146 -7.47 -2.46 -5.22
CA LEU A 146 -8.16 -3.01 -6.40
C LEU A 146 -9.08 -1.98 -7.06
N ALA A 147 -9.78 -1.17 -6.27
CA ALA A 147 -10.59 -0.06 -6.80
C ALA A 147 -9.72 1.00 -7.49
N ALA A 148 -8.61 1.39 -6.88
CA ALA A 148 -7.63 2.28 -7.52
C ALA A 148 -7.19 1.71 -8.88
N ARG A 149 -6.88 0.41 -8.94
CA ARG A 149 -6.53 -0.28 -10.20
C ARG A 149 -7.63 -0.19 -11.25
N ALA A 150 -8.90 -0.34 -10.86
CA ALA A 150 -10.05 -0.24 -11.78
C ALA A 150 -10.19 1.16 -12.39
N HIS A 151 -9.80 2.21 -11.65
CA HIS A 151 -9.72 3.59 -12.12
C HIS A 151 -8.38 3.96 -12.78
N GLY A 152 -7.50 2.98 -13.08
CA GLY A 152 -6.18 3.23 -13.67
C GLY A 152 -5.18 3.87 -12.71
N VAL A 153 -5.53 4.06 -11.44
CA VAL A 153 -4.68 4.66 -10.40
C VAL A 153 -3.73 3.61 -9.83
N GLY A 154 -2.46 3.93 -9.79
CA GLY A 154 -1.41 3.12 -9.19
C GLY A 154 -1.22 3.46 -7.73
N THR A 155 -0.92 2.45 -6.91
CA THR A 155 -0.59 2.63 -5.50
C THR A 155 0.31 1.52 -4.96
N THR A 156 0.80 1.70 -3.75
CA THR A 156 1.50 0.68 -2.96
C THR A 156 1.28 0.94 -1.48
N LEU A 157 1.06 -0.11 -0.70
CA LEU A 157 1.06 0.00 0.76
C LEU A 157 2.52 0.05 1.26
N THR A 158 2.81 1.02 2.11
CA THR A 158 4.14 1.19 2.72
C THR A 158 4.05 1.69 4.16
N THR A 159 5.10 1.47 4.95
CA THR A 159 5.13 1.78 6.39
C THR A 159 6.48 2.38 6.84
N LEU A 160 7.34 2.81 5.93
CA LEU A 160 8.70 3.26 6.27
C LEU A 160 8.75 4.55 7.12
N TYR A 161 7.66 5.30 7.18
CA TYR A 161 7.51 6.45 8.07
C TYR A 161 7.29 6.04 9.55
N SER A 162 7.00 4.78 9.84
CA SER A 162 6.53 4.32 11.17
C SER A 162 7.51 4.54 12.33
N GLY A 163 8.77 4.88 12.04
CA GLY A 163 9.70 5.36 13.07
C GLY A 163 9.33 6.72 13.65
N HIS A 164 8.40 7.44 13.03
CA HIS A 164 7.85 8.73 13.40
C HIS A 164 6.33 8.67 13.54
N GLU A 165 5.80 7.55 14.06
CA GLU A 165 4.35 7.34 14.18
C GLU A 165 3.67 8.42 15.03
N ASP A 166 4.28 8.83 16.13
CA ASP A 166 3.68 9.82 17.03
C ASP A 166 3.65 11.20 16.37
N GLU A 167 4.72 11.59 15.69
CA GLU A 167 4.78 12.86 14.96
C GLU A 167 3.79 12.88 13.77
N VAL A 168 3.63 11.75 13.08
CA VAL A 168 2.64 11.62 12.00
C VAL A 168 1.22 11.72 12.55
N ARG A 169 0.94 11.12 13.70
CA ARG A 169 -0.37 11.21 14.35
C ARG A 169 -0.69 12.64 14.76
N GLU A 170 0.27 13.33 15.35
CA GLU A 170 0.14 14.74 15.72
C GLU A 170 -0.09 15.63 14.50
N LEU A 171 0.73 15.47 13.46
CA LEU A 171 0.63 16.23 12.21
C LEU A 171 -0.71 16.05 11.50
N LEU A 172 -1.26 14.83 11.53
CA LEU A 172 -2.56 14.51 10.94
C LEU A 172 -3.75 14.77 11.87
N GLY A 173 -3.53 15.21 13.11
CA GLY A 173 -4.56 15.47 14.10
C GLY A 173 -5.35 14.22 14.50
N LEU A 174 -4.70 13.05 14.56
CA LEU A 174 -5.38 11.80 14.87
C LEU A 174 -5.78 11.72 16.35
N PRO A 175 -6.91 11.06 16.66
CA PRO A 175 -7.29 10.77 18.05
C PRO A 175 -6.22 9.94 18.77
N GLU A 176 -6.15 10.08 20.12
CA GLU A 176 -5.17 9.36 20.95
C GLU A 176 -5.26 7.83 20.83
N ASP A 177 -6.46 7.29 20.59
CA ASP A 177 -6.73 5.88 20.45
C ASP A 177 -6.48 5.34 19.02
N ALA A 178 -6.10 6.20 18.09
CA ALA A 178 -5.90 5.84 16.69
C ALA A 178 -4.44 5.50 16.37
N LEU A 179 -4.28 4.59 15.42
CA LEU A 179 -2.99 4.17 14.88
C LEU A 179 -3.04 4.20 13.35
N THR A 180 -1.99 4.71 12.70
CA THR A 180 -1.87 4.56 11.25
C THR A 180 -1.53 3.12 10.90
N MET A 181 -2.17 2.58 9.89
CA MET A 181 -1.97 1.18 9.48
C MET A 181 -1.17 1.08 8.17
N GLY A 182 -0.60 2.19 7.74
CA GLY A 182 0.24 2.32 6.57
C GLY A 182 -0.03 3.63 5.83
N LEU A 183 0.66 3.79 4.73
CA LEU A 183 0.53 4.88 3.78
C LEU A 183 0.34 4.30 2.38
N LEU A 184 -0.64 4.82 1.65
CA LEU A 184 -0.86 4.53 0.24
C LEU A 184 -0.71 5.82 -0.56
N PRO A 185 0.44 6.06 -1.22
CA PRO A 185 0.54 7.08 -2.24
C PRO A 185 -0.23 6.64 -3.48
N LEU A 186 -1.06 7.51 -4.03
CA LEU A 186 -1.85 7.30 -5.23
C LEU A 186 -1.38 8.23 -6.34
N GLY A 187 -1.36 7.74 -7.59
CA GLY A 187 -1.05 8.50 -8.78
C GLY A 187 -1.21 7.64 -10.04
N TYR A 188 -1.36 8.25 -11.19
CA TYR A 188 -1.33 7.48 -12.42
C TYR A 188 0.05 6.89 -12.65
N PRO A 189 0.17 5.63 -13.15
CA PRO A 189 1.46 5.01 -13.39
C PRO A 189 2.28 5.78 -14.44
N ALA A 190 3.41 6.39 -14.05
CA ALA A 190 4.29 7.12 -14.97
C ALA A 190 5.06 6.18 -15.91
N ARG A 191 5.27 4.93 -15.52
CA ARG A 191 5.92 3.92 -16.36
C ARG A 191 5.54 2.50 -15.97
N GLY A 192 5.84 1.56 -16.87
CA GLY A 192 5.49 0.15 -16.70
C GLY A 192 4.03 -0.11 -17.07
N ARG A 193 3.67 -1.38 -17.10
CA ARG A 193 2.30 -1.85 -17.41
C ARG A 193 1.71 -2.62 -16.24
N TRP A 194 0.42 -2.78 -16.23
CA TRP A 194 -0.25 -3.71 -15.37
C TRP A 194 0.17 -5.13 -15.78
N ALA A 195 0.70 -5.90 -14.84
CA ALA A 195 1.22 -7.23 -15.11
C ALA A 195 1.16 -8.06 -13.83
N GLN A 196 1.09 -9.36 -13.99
CA GLN A 196 1.07 -10.30 -12.88
C GLN A 196 2.40 -10.22 -12.09
N PRO A 197 2.37 -9.95 -10.79
CA PRO A 197 3.55 -10.00 -9.96
C PRO A 197 4.02 -11.45 -9.81
N LYS A 198 5.35 -11.67 -9.89
CA LYS A 198 5.92 -13.00 -9.64
C LYS A 198 5.63 -13.43 -8.20
N ARG A 199 5.15 -14.64 -8.03
CA ARG A 199 4.86 -15.27 -6.73
C ARG A 199 5.43 -16.69 -6.75
N ARG A 200 5.63 -17.23 -5.56
CA ARG A 200 5.88 -18.67 -5.41
C ARG A 200 4.66 -19.46 -5.88
N PRO A 201 4.84 -20.68 -6.41
CA PRO A 201 3.74 -21.58 -6.69
C PRO A 201 2.86 -21.79 -5.44
N VAL A 202 1.55 -21.84 -5.64
CA VAL A 202 0.62 -21.97 -4.51
C VAL A 202 0.83 -23.27 -3.73
N GLU A 203 1.30 -24.31 -4.42
CA GLU A 203 1.60 -25.64 -3.86
C GLU A 203 2.69 -25.61 -2.79
N GLU A 204 3.59 -24.63 -2.86
CA GLU A 204 4.67 -24.47 -1.88
C GLU A 204 4.22 -23.84 -0.55
N VAL A 205 3.03 -23.25 -0.52
CA VAL A 205 2.53 -22.47 0.63
C VAL A 205 1.18 -22.94 1.14
N VAL A 206 0.62 -24.00 0.55
CA VAL A 206 -0.67 -24.59 0.97
C VAL A 206 -0.43 -25.87 1.74
N HIS A 207 -1.01 -25.94 2.91
CA HIS A 207 -0.99 -27.11 3.78
C HIS A 207 -2.43 -27.54 4.10
N TRP A 208 -2.68 -28.84 4.15
CA TRP A 208 -4.00 -29.42 4.35
C TRP A 208 -4.11 -29.99 5.76
N ASP A 209 -5.12 -29.58 6.50
CA ASP A 209 -5.44 -30.01 7.86
C ASP A 209 -4.36 -29.66 8.90
N GLN A 210 -3.09 -29.89 8.60
CA GLN A 210 -1.95 -29.61 9.47
C GLN A 210 -0.81 -28.93 8.69
N TRP A 211 -0.04 -28.11 9.38
CA TRP A 211 1.15 -27.49 8.79
C TRP A 211 2.15 -28.56 8.34
N GLY A 212 2.63 -28.49 7.12
CA GLY A 212 3.52 -29.47 6.51
C GLY A 212 2.82 -30.56 5.70
N ALA A 213 1.53 -30.79 5.90
CA ALA A 213 0.78 -31.75 5.09
C ALA A 213 0.42 -31.14 3.73
N THR A 214 0.94 -31.74 2.63
CA THR A 214 0.73 -31.24 1.27
C THR A 214 -0.11 -32.24 0.45
N ARG A 215 -0.77 -31.74 -0.60
CA ARG A 215 -1.47 -32.56 -1.60
C ARG A 215 -1.03 -32.14 -3.00
N PRO A 216 -0.90 -33.06 -3.94
CA PRO A 216 -0.63 -32.69 -5.32
C PRO A 216 -1.77 -31.84 -5.88
N ARG A 217 -1.44 -30.89 -6.71
CA ARG A 217 -2.45 -30.12 -7.45
C ARG A 217 -3.00 -30.99 -8.58
N PRO A 218 -4.34 -31.01 -8.77
CA PRO A 218 -4.96 -31.78 -9.87
C PRO A 218 -4.57 -31.27 -11.24
#